data_80ef7428aedd52bd1c527ae7d4bbbcb4
#
_entry.id   80ef7428aedd52bd1c527ae7d4bbbcb4
#
_cell.length_a   1.000
_cell.length_b   1.000
_cell.length_c   1.000
_cell.angle_alpha   90.00
_cell.angle_beta   90.00
_cell.angle_gamma   90.00
#
_symmetry.space_group_name_H-M   'P 1'
#
loop_
_entity.id
_entity.type
_entity.pdbx_description
1 polymer ?
#
loop_
_entity_poly.entity_id
_entity_poly.type
_entity_poly.pdbx_seq_one_letter_code
_entity_poly.pdbx_strand_id
1 'polypeptide(L)'
;MSAALVAVALGSCIPEPLPPDRHEAIYSALEAFSRSMIEDGAPAVLIEVKGGGNTWTHAAGVRNLDTREPATVSDPFRVGSITKSMVAVSVMKLVEEGKIGLDEQASKYLPEFGTVLHPPGPVTVRQLLIHETGLPEFGIPLLASGPWPEVMNRPLSLEQQLALAATVPWERRLAQGFEYSNSNYAALGLIVQRLRGKGINTVLKEDIADPLGLESTGLPRPGAAPATMVHGYITVNGQRLDVTQPAWLSEFAAGGAVSTVSEVNTFYAALFEGKLLRDESRAAMLRRDGDFYGFGLWRWNDTCTNRLYHGHRGDIDGYGSVSMSSEDGSRQLTIAVAYPPEPPTLDTNPLVLELEDVAEQALNALC
;
A
#
# COMPACT_ATOMS: atom_id res chain seq x y z
N MET A 1 -34.35 56.16 -4.78
CA MET A 1 -34.04 54.88 -5.40
C MET A 1 -33.09 54.16 -4.46
N SER A 2 -33.61 53.29 -3.61
CA SER A 2 -32.82 52.52 -2.64
C SER A 2 -32.53 51.13 -3.24
N ALA A 3 -31.25 50.82 -3.40
CA ALA A 3 -30.83 49.50 -3.83
C ALA A 3 -30.72 48.56 -2.60
N ALA A 4 -31.52 47.51 -2.57
CA ALA A 4 -31.45 46.46 -1.56
C ALA A 4 -30.36 45.46 -1.97
N LEU A 5 -29.30 45.30 -1.16
CA LEU A 5 -28.34 44.21 -1.26
C LEU A 5 -29.00 42.93 -0.70
N VAL A 6 -29.15 41.92 -1.57
CA VAL A 6 -29.51 40.58 -1.16
C VAL A 6 -28.20 39.85 -0.84
N ALA A 7 -27.95 39.61 0.43
CA ALA A 7 -26.87 38.73 0.90
C ALA A 7 -27.30 37.28 0.71
N VAL A 8 -26.69 36.58 -0.22
CA VAL A 8 -26.83 35.12 -0.36
C VAL A 8 -25.92 34.47 0.69
N ALA A 9 -26.49 33.91 1.73
CA ALA A 9 -25.82 33.10 2.70
C ALA A 9 -25.48 31.76 2.03
N LEU A 10 -24.20 31.53 1.74
CA LEU A 10 -23.67 30.22 1.41
C LEU A 10 -23.69 29.37 2.70
N GLY A 11 -24.76 28.60 2.89
CA GLY A 11 -24.83 27.60 3.93
C GLY A 11 -23.80 26.52 3.62
N SER A 12 -22.76 26.39 4.43
CA SER A 12 -21.92 25.21 4.47
C SER A 12 -22.80 24.06 4.94
N CYS A 13 -23.13 23.13 4.04
CA CYS A 13 -23.72 21.84 4.44
C CYS A 13 -22.65 21.05 5.20
N ILE A 14 -22.61 21.20 6.50
CA ILE A 14 -21.97 20.23 7.38
C ILE A 14 -22.90 19.02 7.34
N PRO A 15 -22.44 17.84 6.89
CA PRO A 15 -23.31 16.64 6.94
C PRO A 15 -23.74 16.38 8.39
N GLU A 16 -25.02 16.16 8.60
CA GLU A 16 -25.52 15.75 9.92
C GLU A 16 -24.80 14.47 10.35
N PRO A 17 -24.40 14.36 11.62
CA PRO A 17 -23.85 13.10 12.14
C PRO A 17 -24.89 11.98 12.01
N LEU A 18 -24.41 10.82 11.53
CA LEU A 18 -25.26 9.63 11.40
C LEU A 18 -25.91 9.24 12.73
N PRO A 19 -27.13 8.66 12.70
CA PRO A 19 -27.73 8.08 13.88
C PRO A 19 -26.79 7.05 14.52
N PRO A 20 -26.69 6.99 15.86
CA PRO A 20 -25.80 6.05 16.58
C PRO A 20 -25.99 4.57 16.20
N ASP A 21 -27.20 4.18 15.86
CA ASP A 21 -27.59 2.84 15.45
C ASP A 21 -26.94 2.40 14.12
N ARG A 22 -26.67 3.34 13.22
CA ARG A 22 -26.05 3.05 11.92
C ARG A 22 -24.57 2.73 12.06
N HIS A 23 -23.82 3.49 12.87
CA HIS A 23 -22.42 3.19 13.18
C HIS A 23 -22.29 1.81 13.85
N GLU A 24 -23.17 1.52 14.81
CA GLU A 24 -23.16 0.23 15.51
C GLU A 24 -23.40 -0.95 14.57
N ALA A 25 -24.30 -0.79 13.59
CA ALA A 25 -24.53 -1.82 12.57
C ALA A 25 -23.29 -2.09 11.70
N ILE A 26 -22.55 -1.04 11.29
CA ILE A 26 -21.32 -1.18 10.52
C ILE A 26 -20.24 -1.89 11.35
N TYR A 27 -20.04 -1.47 12.60
CA TYR A 27 -19.05 -2.08 13.49
C TYR A 27 -19.37 -3.54 13.78
N SER A 28 -20.66 -3.87 14.00
CA SER A 28 -21.10 -5.26 14.17
C SER A 28 -20.87 -6.12 12.93
N ALA A 29 -21.04 -5.55 11.73
CA ALA A 29 -20.74 -6.24 10.47
C ALA A 29 -19.23 -6.51 10.31
N LEU A 30 -18.38 -5.54 10.65
CA LEU A 30 -16.92 -5.71 10.62
C LEU A 30 -16.42 -6.70 11.68
N GLU A 31 -17.06 -6.75 12.87
CA GLU A 31 -16.79 -7.78 13.88
C GLU A 31 -17.20 -9.18 13.41
N ALA A 32 -18.34 -9.28 12.73
CA ALA A 32 -18.81 -10.56 12.17
C ALA A 32 -17.87 -11.04 11.07
N PHE A 33 -17.42 -10.15 10.18
CA PHE A 33 -16.40 -10.44 9.18
C PHE A 33 -15.10 -10.92 9.84
N SER A 34 -14.60 -10.16 10.82
CA SER A 34 -13.39 -10.53 11.56
C SER A 34 -13.51 -11.92 12.21
N ARG A 35 -14.67 -12.23 12.78
CA ARG A 35 -14.94 -13.55 13.38
C ARG A 35 -14.89 -14.66 12.34
N SER A 36 -15.52 -14.46 11.17
CA SER A 36 -15.45 -15.41 10.07
C SER A 36 -14.01 -15.68 9.64
N MET A 37 -13.18 -14.65 9.47
CA MET A 37 -11.78 -14.82 9.11
C MET A 37 -11.02 -15.68 10.15
N ILE A 38 -11.26 -15.46 11.45
CA ILE A 38 -10.62 -16.26 12.50
C ILE A 38 -11.11 -17.71 12.48
N GLU A 39 -12.42 -17.94 12.25
CA GLU A 39 -13.01 -19.27 12.12
C GLU A 39 -12.44 -20.03 10.90
N ASP A 40 -12.15 -19.31 9.81
CA ASP A 40 -11.51 -19.83 8.58
C ASP A 40 -9.99 -20.03 8.72
N GLY A 41 -9.43 -19.73 9.90
CA GLY A 41 -8.04 -20.03 10.25
C GLY A 41 -7.06 -18.86 10.14
N ALA A 42 -7.52 -17.64 9.91
CA ALA A 42 -6.67 -16.45 9.97
C ALA A 42 -6.12 -16.28 11.40
N PRO A 43 -4.79 -16.11 11.58
CA PRO A 43 -4.20 -15.85 12.89
C PRO A 43 -4.73 -14.59 13.57
N ALA A 44 -4.85 -13.50 12.82
CA ALA A 44 -5.27 -12.21 13.35
C ALA A 44 -6.00 -11.35 12.31
N VAL A 45 -6.91 -10.51 12.77
CA VAL A 45 -7.56 -9.44 12.02
C VAL A 45 -7.48 -8.14 12.83
N LEU A 46 -7.01 -7.06 12.19
CA LEU A 46 -6.90 -5.72 12.79
C LEU A 46 -7.68 -4.74 11.91
N ILE A 47 -8.51 -3.89 12.52
CA ILE A 47 -9.36 -2.92 11.80
C ILE A 47 -9.32 -1.57 12.51
N GLU A 48 -9.21 -0.49 11.75
CA GLU A 48 -9.52 0.86 12.21
C GLU A 48 -10.40 1.57 11.18
N VAL A 49 -11.52 2.12 11.67
CA VAL A 49 -12.46 2.95 10.90
C VAL A 49 -12.49 4.35 11.49
N LYS A 50 -12.39 5.37 10.64
CA LYS A 50 -12.61 6.78 11.00
C LYS A 50 -13.73 7.36 10.15
N GLY A 51 -14.68 8.00 10.78
CA GLY A 51 -15.80 8.66 10.09
C GLY A 51 -16.72 9.40 11.04
N GLY A 52 -17.31 10.50 10.59
CA GLY A 52 -18.23 11.30 11.41
C GLY A 52 -17.63 11.85 12.70
N GLY A 53 -16.30 12.07 12.73
CA GLY A 53 -15.58 12.50 13.94
C GLY A 53 -15.29 11.40 14.95
N ASN A 54 -15.65 10.15 14.65
CA ASN A 54 -15.40 8.98 15.51
C ASN A 54 -14.29 8.11 14.96
N THR A 55 -13.59 7.41 15.86
CA THR A 55 -12.64 6.35 15.53
C THR A 55 -13.10 5.08 16.23
N TRP A 56 -13.24 4.01 15.47
CA TRP A 56 -13.51 2.67 15.99
C TRP A 56 -12.39 1.74 15.61
N THR A 57 -12.01 0.87 16.54
CA THR A 57 -10.91 -0.09 16.36
C THR A 57 -11.35 -1.48 16.81
N HIS A 58 -10.86 -2.50 16.10
CA HIS A 58 -11.12 -3.89 16.44
C HIS A 58 -9.89 -4.75 16.18
N ALA A 59 -9.62 -5.70 17.06
CA ALA A 59 -8.61 -6.72 16.88
C ALA A 59 -9.17 -8.07 17.32
N ALA A 60 -8.91 -9.12 16.53
CA ALA A 60 -9.28 -10.48 16.85
C ALA A 60 -8.11 -11.45 16.58
N GLY A 61 -8.15 -12.60 17.24
CA GLY A 61 -7.14 -13.65 17.10
C GLY A 61 -5.87 -13.43 17.91
N VAL A 62 -4.77 -13.97 17.43
CA VAL A 62 -3.47 -13.96 18.13
C VAL A 62 -2.38 -13.43 17.21
N ARG A 63 -1.47 -12.61 17.73
CA ARG A 63 -0.34 -12.11 16.94
C ARG A 63 0.71 -13.17 16.62
N ASN A 64 0.74 -14.26 17.38
CA ASN A 64 1.66 -15.36 17.18
C ASN A 64 0.99 -16.70 17.50
N LEU A 65 0.98 -17.63 16.55
CA LEU A 65 0.31 -18.92 16.70
C LEU A 65 1.00 -19.85 17.71
N ASP A 66 2.30 -19.66 17.97
CA ASP A 66 3.06 -20.50 18.90
C ASP A 66 2.91 -20.03 20.34
N THR A 67 3.00 -18.71 20.59
CA THR A 67 2.84 -18.15 21.94
C THR A 67 1.40 -17.91 22.34
N ARG A 68 0.49 -17.83 21.35
CA ARG A 68 -0.95 -17.53 21.53
C ARG A 68 -1.22 -16.18 22.18
N GLU A 69 -0.27 -15.23 22.08
CA GLU A 69 -0.47 -13.87 22.54
C GLU A 69 -1.58 -13.17 21.75
N PRO A 70 -2.56 -12.55 22.40
CA PRO A 70 -3.64 -11.84 21.71
C PRO A 70 -3.11 -10.75 20.79
N ALA A 71 -3.72 -10.60 19.60
CA ALA A 71 -3.45 -9.48 18.73
C ALA A 71 -4.10 -8.20 19.26
N THR A 72 -3.46 -7.06 19.02
CA THR A 72 -3.97 -5.73 19.36
C THR A 72 -3.89 -4.80 18.17
N VAL A 73 -4.73 -3.76 18.13
CA VAL A 73 -4.76 -2.79 17.02
C VAL A 73 -3.46 -1.99 16.85
N SER A 74 -2.64 -1.96 17.90
CA SER A 74 -1.31 -1.33 17.88
C SER A 74 -0.20 -2.25 17.39
N ASP A 75 -0.50 -3.53 17.13
CA ASP A 75 0.51 -4.46 16.63
C ASP A 75 0.83 -4.15 15.16
N PRO A 76 2.11 -3.98 14.81
CA PRO A 76 2.50 -3.78 13.42
C PRO A 76 2.25 -5.05 12.59
N PHE A 77 2.01 -4.85 11.29
CA PHE A 77 1.86 -5.92 10.30
C PHE A 77 2.56 -5.53 8.99
N ARG A 78 2.77 -6.49 8.08
CA ARG A 78 3.25 -6.16 6.74
C ARG A 78 2.11 -5.58 5.91
N VAL A 79 2.34 -4.36 5.43
CA VAL A 79 1.32 -3.63 4.66
C VAL A 79 1.31 -4.02 3.18
N GLY A 80 2.22 -4.89 2.74
CA GLY A 80 2.31 -5.29 1.35
C GLY A 80 2.40 -4.07 0.40
N SER A 81 1.67 -4.13 -0.68
CA SER A 81 1.74 -3.10 -1.74
C SER A 81 1.26 -1.71 -1.35
N ILE A 82 0.71 -1.47 -0.15
CA ILE A 82 0.53 -0.12 0.40
C ILE A 82 1.88 0.63 0.43
N THR A 83 3.01 -0.08 0.52
CA THR A 83 4.38 0.45 0.36
C THR A 83 4.53 1.30 -0.90
N LYS A 84 3.85 0.96 -1.99
CA LYS A 84 3.92 1.69 -3.26
C LYS A 84 3.42 3.13 -3.14
N SER A 85 2.37 3.37 -2.36
CA SER A 85 1.90 4.73 -2.09
C SER A 85 2.99 5.57 -1.41
N MET A 86 3.74 4.98 -0.48
CA MET A 86 4.84 5.66 0.21
C MET A 86 6.00 5.97 -0.75
N VAL A 87 6.38 5.01 -1.60
CA VAL A 87 7.43 5.23 -2.62
C VAL A 87 6.99 6.28 -3.62
N ALA A 88 5.72 6.27 -4.06
CA ALA A 88 5.19 7.30 -4.96
C ALA A 88 5.27 8.70 -4.35
N VAL A 89 4.97 8.87 -3.05
CA VAL A 89 5.16 10.15 -2.33
C VAL A 89 6.63 10.59 -2.39
N SER A 90 7.61 9.69 -2.15
CA SER A 90 9.03 10.03 -2.24
C SER A 90 9.46 10.43 -3.65
N VAL A 91 8.90 9.78 -4.69
CA VAL A 91 9.11 10.19 -6.09
C VAL A 91 8.53 11.59 -6.33
N MET A 92 7.31 11.86 -5.87
CA MET A 92 6.67 13.17 -6.04
C MET A 92 7.40 14.29 -5.30
N LYS A 93 8.01 14.02 -4.14
CA LYS A 93 8.91 14.98 -3.47
C LYS A 93 10.13 15.32 -4.34
N LEU A 94 10.72 14.34 -5.01
CA LEU A 94 11.81 14.59 -5.96
C LEU A 94 11.35 15.40 -7.19
N VAL A 95 10.10 15.22 -7.64
CA VAL A 95 9.49 16.05 -8.68
C VAL A 95 9.36 17.50 -8.19
N GLU A 96 8.87 17.72 -6.98
CA GLU A 96 8.75 19.06 -6.37
C GLU A 96 10.09 19.76 -6.19
N GLU A 97 11.15 19.00 -5.99
CA GLU A 97 12.53 19.49 -5.89
C GLU A 97 13.19 19.73 -7.27
N GLY A 98 12.49 19.42 -8.37
CA GLY A 98 13.02 19.53 -9.73
C GLY A 98 14.15 18.54 -10.06
N LYS A 99 14.29 17.47 -9.26
CA LYS A 99 15.32 16.44 -9.44
C LYS A 99 14.93 15.36 -10.44
N ILE A 100 13.63 15.18 -10.68
CA ILE A 100 13.07 14.19 -11.58
C ILE A 100 11.87 14.77 -12.33
N GLY A 101 11.72 14.45 -13.62
CA GLY A 101 10.56 14.78 -14.42
C GLY A 101 9.70 13.55 -14.67
N LEU A 102 8.38 13.68 -14.49
CA LEU A 102 7.44 12.57 -14.70
C LEU A 102 7.50 12.01 -16.11
N ASP A 103 7.62 12.87 -17.12
CA ASP A 103 7.62 12.50 -18.52
C ASP A 103 9.05 12.31 -19.07
N GLU A 104 10.07 12.41 -18.22
CA GLU A 104 11.43 12.09 -18.59
C GLU A 104 11.66 10.58 -18.59
N GLN A 105 12.59 10.15 -19.44
CA GLN A 105 12.96 8.74 -19.54
C GLN A 105 13.63 8.27 -18.23
N ALA A 106 13.17 7.14 -17.70
CA ALA A 106 13.73 6.52 -16.50
C ALA A 106 15.23 6.19 -16.66
N SER A 107 15.68 5.91 -17.88
CA SER A 107 17.10 5.67 -18.21
C SER A 107 18.02 6.86 -17.89
N LYS A 108 17.49 8.08 -17.80
CA LYS A 108 18.24 9.27 -17.34
C LYS A 108 18.70 9.14 -15.90
N TYR A 109 17.90 8.49 -15.08
CA TYR A 109 18.12 8.35 -13.63
C TYR A 109 18.64 6.95 -13.26
N LEU A 110 18.31 5.96 -14.10
CA LEU A 110 18.61 4.54 -13.89
C LEU A 110 19.23 3.95 -15.16
N PRO A 111 20.56 4.01 -15.31
CA PRO A 111 21.28 3.49 -16.49
C PRO A 111 21.00 2.01 -16.78
N GLU A 112 20.55 1.24 -15.78
CA GLU A 112 20.15 -0.18 -15.88
C GLU A 112 19.05 -0.42 -16.92
N PHE A 113 18.25 0.58 -17.26
CA PHE A 113 17.32 0.48 -18.39
C PHE A 113 18.04 0.23 -19.72
N GLY A 114 19.25 0.81 -19.90
CA GLY A 114 20.05 0.56 -21.09
C GLY A 114 21.03 -0.62 -20.97
N THR A 115 21.49 -0.95 -19.75
CA THR A 115 22.59 -1.92 -19.55
C THR A 115 22.14 -3.28 -19.02
N VAL A 116 20.94 -3.37 -18.43
CA VAL A 116 20.42 -4.60 -17.78
C VAL A 116 19.05 -4.97 -18.34
N LEU A 117 18.10 -4.02 -18.30
CA LEU A 117 16.69 -4.30 -18.62
C LEU A 117 16.41 -4.33 -20.11
N HIS A 118 17.08 -3.53 -20.93
CA HIS A 118 16.93 -3.44 -22.40
C HIS A 118 15.47 -3.36 -22.88
N PRO A 119 14.66 -2.37 -22.44
CA PRO A 119 13.28 -2.24 -22.86
C PRO A 119 13.18 -2.07 -24.38
N PRO A 120 12.09 -2.52 -25.03
CA PRO A 120 11.89 -2.39 -26.49
C PRO A 120 11.65 -0.95 -26.95
N GLY A 121 11.59 0.02 -26.03
CA GLY A 121 11.44 1.45 -26.28
C GLY A 121 11.63 2.29 -25.01
N PRO A 122 11.48 3.62 -25.09
CA PRO A 122 11.65 4.50 -23.94
C PRO A 122 10.56 4.27 -22.89
N VAL A 123 10.97 4.20 -21.63
CA VAL A 123 10.09 4.11 -20.45
C VAL A 123 10.21 5.40 -19.65
N THR A 124 9.10 6.04 -19.33
CA THR A 124 9.05 7.25 -18.50
C THR A 124 8.84 6.94 -17.02
N VAL A 125 9.17 7.90 -16.15
CA VAL A 125 8.90 7.80 -14.71
C VAL A 125 7.39 7.68 -14.44
N ARG A 126 6.57 8.40 -15.20
CA ARG A 126 5.11 8.31 -15.14
C ARG A 126 4.62 6.89 -15.40
N GLN A 127 5.10 6.26 -16.47
CA GLN A 127 4.72 4.89 -16.82
C GLN A 127 5.11 3.88 -15.73
N LEU A 128 6.24 4.07 -15.04
CA LEU A 128 6.60 3.25 -13.87
C LEU A 128 5.57 3.42 -12.73
N LEU A 129 5.18 4.67 -12.42
CA LEU A 129 4.22 4.97 -11.35
C LEU A 129 2.84 4.35 -11.58
N ILE A 130 2.38 4.29 -12.83
CA ILE A 130 1.04 3.81 -13.19
C ILE A 130 1.03 2.38 -13.77
N HIS A 131 2.14 1.67 -13.72
CA HIS A 131 2.27 0.30 -14.23
C HIS A 131 1.95 0.15 -15.75
N GLU A 132 2.38 1.11 -16.57
CA GLU A 132 2.21 1.08 -18.04
C GLU A 132 3.54 0.89 -18.78
N THR A 133 4.41 0.04 -18.25
CA THR A 133 5.74 -0.21 -18.83
C THR A 133 5.86 -1.55 -19.54
N GLY A 134 5.09 -2.56 -19.14
CA GLY A 134 5.33 -3.96 -19.49
C GLY A 134 6.63 -4.53 -18.91
N LEU A 135 7.20 -3.89 -17.85
CA LEU A 135 8.42 -4.37 -17.18
C LEU A 135 8.15 -5.73 -16.53
N PRO A 136 8.91 -6.80 -16.90
CA PRO A 136 8.68 -8.15 -16.38
C PRO A 136 8.73 -8.22 -14.86
N GLU A 137 7.88 -9.09 -14.28
CA GLU A 137 7.80 -9.30 -12.82
C GLU A 137 8.99 -10.11 -12.31
N PHE A 138 9.80 -9.52 -11.43
CA PHE A 138 10.97 -10.18 -10.88
C PHE A 138 10.64 -11.32 -9.89
N GLY A 139 9.44 -11.34 -9.33
CA GLY A 139 8.97 -12.39 -8.43
C GLY A 139 8.97 -13.77 -9.08
N ILE A 140 8.67 -13.85 -10.39
CA ILE A 140 8.65 -15.11 -11.13
C ILE A 140 10.01 -15.83 -11.07
N PRO A 141 11.11 -15.24 -11.56
CA PRO A 141 12.43 -15.89 -11.45
C PRO A 141 12.96 -15.96 -10.02
N LEU A 142 12.54 -15.09 -9.12
CA LEU A 142 12.88 -15.19 -7.70
C LEU A 142 12.37 -16.49 -7.11
N LEU A 143 11.09 -16.80 -7.29
CA LEU A 143 10.47 -18.02 -6.75
C LEU A 143 11.02 -19.29 -7.42
N ALA A 144 11.40 -19.20 -8.68
CA ALA A 144 12.04 -20.31 -9.40
C ALA A 144 13.51 -20.52 -9.01
N SER A 145 14.11 -19.63 -8.21
CA SER A 145 15.55 -19.66 -7.91
C SER A 145 15.98 -20.64 -6.83
N GLY A 146 15.06 -21.33 -6.17
CA GLY A 146 15.35 -22.33 -5.13
C GLY A 146 14.18 -22.63 -4.20
N PRO A 147 14.40 -23.49 -3.21
CA PRO A 147 13.39 -23.78 -2.19
C PRO A 147 13.02 -22.53 -1.39
N TRP A 148 11.74 -22.40 -1.05
CA TRP A 148 11.20 -21.26 -0.30
C TRP A 148 12.02 -20.84 0.93
N PRO A 149 12.43 -21.74 1.84
CA PRO A 149 13.20 -21.33 3.02
C PRO A 149 14.54 -20.65 2.66
N GLU A 150 15.15 -21.03 1.53
CA GLU A 150 16.40 -20.43 1.07
C GLU A 150 16.14 -19.07 0.42
N VAL A 151 15.09 -18.95 -0.41
CA VAL A 151 14.66 -17.69 -1.03
C VAL A 151 14.31 -16.65 0.05
N MET A 152 13.55 -17.07 1.07
CA MET A 152 13.12 -16.20 2.17
C MET A 152 14.29 -15.60 2.96
N ASN A 153 15.36 -16.34 3.13
CA ASN A 153 16.52 -15.95 3.94
C ASN A 153 17.61 -15.22 3.14
N ARG A 154 17.42 -15.00 1.84
CA ARG A 154 18.41 -14.34 0.99
C ARG A 154 18.07 -12.84 0.86
N PRO A 155 18.88 -11.91 1.41
CA PRO A 155 18.70 -10.49 1.15
C PRO A 155 18.75 -10.19 -0.35
N LEU A 156 17.92 -9.28 -0.83
CA LEU A 156 17.79 -8.95 -2.25
C LEU A 156 17.77 -7.43 -2.42
N SER A 157 18.87 -6.85 -2.96
CA SER A 157 18.91 -5.42 -3.24
C SER A 157 17.99 -5.04 -4.40
N LEU A 158 17.67 -3.76 -4.54
CA LEU A 158 16.85 -3.24 -5.66
C LEU A 158 17.51 -3.54 -7.02
N GLU A 159 18.83 -3.44 -7.13
CA GLU A 159 19.57 -3.83 -8.35
C GLU A 159 19.41 -5.31 -8.67
N GLN A 160 19.46 -6.18 -7.67
CA GLN A 160 19.27 -7.62 -7.84
C GLN A 160 17.83 -7.95 -8.25
N GLN A 161 16.83 -7.23 -7.72
CA GLN A 161 15.43 -7.36 -8.16
C GLN A 161 15.30 -7.02 -9.65
N LEU A 162 15.91 -5.93 -10.12
CA LEU A 162 15.92 -5.57 -11.54
C LEU A 162 16.71 -6.56 -12.40
N ALA A 163 17.83 -7.10 -11.89
CA ALA A 163 18.59 -8.12 -12.59
C ALA A 163 17.77 -9.42 -12.76
N LEU A 164 16.95 -9.79 -11.77
CA LEU A 164 15.99 -10.89 -11.90
C LEU A 164 14.92 -10.59 -12.95
N ALA A 165 14.31 -9.39 -12.94
CA ALA A 165 13.35 -8.98 -13.96
C ALA A 165 13.93 -9.10 -15.37
N ALA A 166 15.21 -8.75 -15.55
CA ALA A 166 15.90 -8.84 -16.84
C ALA A 166 16.11 -10.27 -17.36
N THR A 167 15.94 -11.29 -16.54
CA THR A 167 15.99 -12.70 -16.98
C THR A 167 14.71 -13.15 -17.66
N VAL A 168 13.62 -12.38 -17.51
CA VAL A 168 12.34 -12.63 -18.16
C VAL A 168 12.27 -11.78 -19.43
N PRO A 169 11.94 -12.37 -20.60
CA PRO A 169 11.78 -11.59 -21.82
C PRO A 169 10.71 -10.52 -21.69
N TRP A 170 10.99 -9.31 -22.18
CA TRP A 170 9.95 -8.31 -22.35
C TRP A 170 8.93 -8.84 -23.37
N GLU A 171 7.70 -8.97 -22.96
CA GLU A 171 6.63 -9.07 -23.93
C GLU A 171 6.54 -7.72 -24.66
N ARG A 172 6.36 -7.72 -25.99
CA ARG A 172 6.41 -6.50 -26.83
C ARG A 172 5.22 -5.56 -26.58
N ARG A 173 4.94 -5.22 -25.32
CA ARG A 173 3.77 -4.46 -24.93
C ARG A 173 4.10 -3.17 -24.20
N LEU A 174 5.11 -2.41 -24.68
CA LEU A 174 5.23 -1.02 -24.23
C LEU A 174 3.93 -0.28 -24.53
N ALA A 175 3.33 0.30 -23.46
CA ALA A 175 2.17 1.17 -23.54
C ALA A 175 0.88 0.57 -24.13
N GLN A 176 0.58 -0.71 -23.91
CA GLN A 176 -0.72 -1.30 -24.28
C GLN A 176 -1.72 -1.33 -23.10
N GLY A 177 -1.50 -0.51 -22.08
CA GLY A 177 -2.36 -0.39 -20.92
C GLY A 177 -1.70 -0.82 -19.60
N PHE A 178 -2.53 -0.91 -18.59
CA PHE A 178 -2.12 -1.25 -17.23
C PHE A 178 -1.69 -2.72 -17.12
N GLU A 179 -0.45 -2.95 -16.64
CA GLU A 179 0.08 -4.27 -16.32
C GLU A 179 0.88 -4.16 -15.01
N TYR A 180 0.27 -4.64 -13.92
CA TYR A 180 0.86 -4.51 -12.59
C TYR A 180 2.15 -5.32 -12.48
N SER A 181 3.26 -4.65 -12.11
CA SER A 181 4.54 -5.30 -11.86
C SER A 181 5.26 -4.64 -10.68
N ASN A 182 5.73 -5.46 -9.74
CA ASN A 182 6.54 -5.00 -8.62
C ASN A 182 7.89 -4.43 -9.09
N SER A 183 8.39 -4.89 -10.24
CA SER A 183 9.63 -4.39 -10.82
C SER A 183 9.58 -2.89 -11.14
N ASN A 184 8.39 -2.33 -11.45
CA ASN A 184 8.23 -0.89 -11.62
C ASN A 184 8.60 -0.12 -10.36
N TYR A 185 8.16 -0.60 -9.20
CA TYR A 185 8.44 0.04 -7.91
C TYR A 185 9.83 -0.30 -7.36
N ALA A 186 10.42 -1.43 -7.75
CA ALA A 186 11.85 -1.68 -7.55
C ALA A 186 12.70 -0.63 -8.30
N ALA A 187 12.36 -0.34 -9.56
CA ALA A 187 13.01 0.71 -10.35
C ALA A 187 12.83 2.10 -9.74
N LEU A 188 11.60 2.47 -9.34
CA LEU A 188 11.32 3.74 -8.67
C LEU A 188 12.06 3.85 -7.33
N GLY A 189 12.08 2.79 -6.52
CA GLY A 189 12.83 2.73 -5.27
C GLY A 189 14.32 2.96 -5.48
N LEU A 190 14.90 2.35 -6.51
CA LEU A 190 16.33 2.53 -6.84
C LEU A 190 16.64 3.95 -7.35
N ILE A 191 15.74 4.55 -8.15
CA ILE A 191 15.85 5.95 -8.57
C ILE A 191 15.84 6.87 -7.33
N VAL A 192 14.88 6.67 -6.43
CA VAL A 192 14.77 7.44 -5.18
C VAL A 192 16.04 7.28 -4.34
N GLN A 193 16.50 6.05 -4.13
CA GLN A 193 17.72 5.76 -3.37
C GLN A 193 18.94 6.51 -3.92
N ARG A 194 19.13 6.50 -5.24
CA ARG A 194 20.25 7.16 -5.89
C ARG A 194 20.19 8.68 -5.82
N LEU A 195 19.03 9.26 -6.11
CA LEU A 195 18.85 10.70 -6.08
C LEU A 195 18.93 11.28 -4.65
N ARG A 196 18.58 10.48 -3.65
CA ARG A 196 18.73 10.85 -2.22
C ARG A 196 20.12 10.53 -1.66
N GLY A 197 20.88 9.61 -2.27
CA GLY A 197 22.14 9.12 -1.75
C GLY A 197 22.01 8.33 -0.44
N LYS A 198 20.86 7.70 -0.21
CA LYS A 198 20.51 7.00 1.03
C LYS A 198 19.71 5.74 0.69
N GLY A 199 19.76 4.71 1.55
CA GLY A 199 18.93 3.52 1.41
C GLY A 199 17.43 3.86 1.46
N ILE A 200 16.62 3.11 0.71
CA ILE A 200 15.18 3.37 0.56
C ILE A 200 14.45 3.39 1.92
N ASN A 201 14.84 2.53 2.87
CA ASN A 201 14.30 2.53 4.23
C ASN A 201 14.51 3.87 4.96
N THR A 202 15.70 4.48 4.80
CA THR A 202 16.01 5.79 5.37
C THR A 202 15.20 6.89 4.69
N VAL A 203 15.05 6.81 3.36
CA VAL A 203 14.27 7.81 2.62
C VAL A 203 12.80 7.78 3.02
N LEU A 204 12.17 6.59 3.08
CA LEU A 204 10.77 6.49 3.49
C LEU A 204 10.56 6.97 4.94
N LYS A 205 11.54 6.72 5.82
CA LYS A 205 11.51 7.24 7.19
C LYS A 205 11.53 8.78 7.19
N GLU A 206 12.49 9.39 6.51
CA GLU A 206 12.67 10.86 6.47
C GLU A 206 11.54 11.58 5.71
N ASP A 207 11.05 11.00 4.62
CA ASP A 207 10.03 11.61 3.77
C ASP A 207 8.62 11.48 4.35
N ILE A 208 8.34 10.44 5.16
CA ILE A 208 6.99 10.08 5.58
C ILE A 208 6.89 9.85 7.09
N ALA A 209 7.64 8.88 7.64
CA ALA A 209 7.42 8.44 9.02
C ALA A 209 7.78 9.54 10.03
N ASP A 210 8.97 10.13 9.95
CA ASP A 210 9.42 11.17 10.86
C ASP A 210 8.54 12.43 10.86
N PRO A 211 8.15 13.00 9.66
CA PRO A 211 7.29 14.17 9.63
C PRO A 211 5.89 13.95 10.23
N LEU A 212 5.41 12.70 10.23
CA LEU A 212 4.09 12.34 10.72
C LEU A 212 4.09 11.68 12.11
N GLY A 213 5.28 11.42 12.67
CA GLY A 213 5.42 10.73 13.96
C GLY A 213 4.99 9.25 13.92
N LEU A 214 5.17 8.58 12.77
CA LEU A 214 4.79 7.17 12.57
C LEU A 214 5.92 6.26 13.06
N GLU A 215 5.88 5.83 14.30
CA GLU A 215 6.97 5.11 14.95
C GLU A 215 7.08 3.65 14.51
N SER A 216 5.96 3.06 14.04
CA SER A 216 5.87 1.67 13.59
C SER A 216 5.93 1.51 12.08
N THR A 217 6.02 2.63 11.32
CA THR A 217 6.00 2.62 9.84
C THR A 217 7.41 2.67 9.26
N GLY A 218 7.72 1.73 8.37
CA GLY A 218 8.98 1.74 7.63
C GLY A 218 9.32 0.40 6.99
N LEU A 219 10.49 0.33 6.37
CA LEU A 219 11.08 -0.90 5.83
C LEU A 219 12.07 -1.46 6.87
N PRO A 220 11.72 -2.51 7.62
CA PRO A 220 12.62 -3.05 8.63
C PRO A 220 13.80 -3.75 7.96
N ARG A 221 15.00 -3.60 8.57
CA ARG A 221 16.16 -4.41 8.21
C ARG A 221 15.91 -5.88 8.62
N PRO A 222 16.63 -6.86 8.01
CA PRO A 222 16.52 -8.24 8.42
C PRO A 222 16.74 -8.39 9.93
N GLY A 223 15.83 -9.08 10.62
CA GLY A 223 15.88 -9.28 12.07
C GLY A 223 15.54 -8.07 12.94
N ALA A 224 15.10 -6.95 12.36
CA ALA A 224 14.77 -5.71 13.08
C ALA A 224 13.28 -5.35 13.05
N ALA A 225 12.40 -6.29 12.68
CA ALA A 225 10.96 -6.07 12.81
C ALA A 225 10.56 -5.96 14.30
N PRO A 226 9.53 -5.16 14.62
CA PRO A 226 9.06 -5.03 16.00
C PRO A 226 8.68 -6.38 16.62
N ALA A 227 9.04 -6.60 17.88
CA ALA A 227 8.74 -7.86 18.60
C ALA A 227 7.22 -8.09 18.79
N THR A 228 6.44 -7.02 18.73
CA THR A 228 4.96 -7.04 18.84
C THR A 228 4.27 -7.24 17.48
N MET A 229 5.04 -7.45 16.40
CA MET A 229 4.47 -7.61 15.08
C MET A 229 3.55 -8.83 15.00
N VAL A 230 2.41 -8.70 14.31
CA VAL A 230 1.57 -9.85 13.94
C VAL A 230 2.39 -10.76 13.03
N HIS A 231 2.44 -12.05 13.36
CA HIS A 231 3.15 -13.04 12.56
C HIS A 231 2.32 -13.51 11.37
N GLY A 232 2.95 -13.58 10.20
CA GLY A 232 2.42 -14.19 8.99
C GLY A 232 2.98 -15.59 8.79
N TYR A 233 2.16 -16.45 8.20
CA TYR A 233 2.54 -17.84 7.97
C TYR A 233 2.14 -18.31 6.59
N ILE A 234 2.92 -19.24 6.03
CA ILE A 234 2.59 -19.99 4.82
C ILE A 234 2.77 -21.48 5.09
N THR A 235 2.25 -22.30 4.19
CA THR A 235 2.44 -23.76 4.24
C THR A 235 3.34 -24.20 3.09
N VAL A 236 4.48 -24.83 3.39
CA VAL A 236 5.42 -25.37 2.41
C VAL A 236 5.61 -26.86 2.69
N ASN A 237 5.29 -27.71 1.73
CA ASN A 237 5.37 -29.18 1.88
C ASN A 237 4.61 -29.70 3.11
N GLY A 238 3.46 -29.11 3.43
CA GLY A 238 2.64 -29.47 4.58
C GLY A 238 3.17 -28.98 5.94
N GLN A 239 4.22 -28.18 5.96
CA GLN A 239 4.77 -27.58 7.17
C GLN A 239 4.49 -26.08 7.20
N ARG A 240 4.04 -25.57 8.35
CA ARG A 240 3.89 -24.14 8.60
C ARG A 240 5.25 -23.47 8.70
N LEU A 241 5.46 -22.44 7.89
CA LEU A 241 6.64 -21.59 7.88
C LEU A 241 6.25 -20.18 8.31
N ASP A 242 6.96 -19.62 9.27
CA ASP A 242 6.83 -18.21 9.66
C ASP A 242 7.52 -17.32 8.63
N VAL A 243 6.75 -16.38 8.07
CA VAL A 243 7.18 -15.43 7.04
C VAL A 243 7.14 -13.97 7.53
N THR A 244 7.21 -13.78 8.83
CA THR A 244 7.16 -12.45 9.44
C THR A 244 8.35 -11.57 9.04
N GLN A 245 9.55 -12.14 8.96
CA GLN A 245 10.80 -11.40 8.74
C GLN A 245 11.67 -11.99 7.62
N PRO A 246 11.16 -12.14 6.40
CA PRO A 246 11.98 -12.64 5.31
C PRO A 246 13.02 -11.60 4.89
N ALA A 247 14.26 -12.06 4.68
CA ALA A 247 15.38 -11.16 4.41
C ALA A 247 15.24 -10.41 3.08
N TRP A 248 14.61 -11.01 2.06
CA TRP A 248 14.43 -10.41 0.74
C TRP A 248 13.50 -9.19 0.74
N LEU A 249 12.66 -9.01 1.77
CA LEU A 249 11.77 -7.86 1.90
C LEU A 249 12.46 -6.60 2.43
N SER A 250 13.70 -6.67 2.89
CA SER A 250 14.39 -5.54 3.55
C SER A 250 14.58 -4.31 2.65
N GLU A 251 14.64 -4.50 1.34
CA GLU A 251 14.71 -3.43 0.34
C GLU A 251 13.55 -3.53 -0.69
N PHE A 252 12.47 -4.23 -0.34
CA PHE A 252 11.37 -4.41 -1.26
C PHE A 252 10.49 -3.15 -1.31
N ALA A 253 10.87 -2.21 -2.17
CA ALA A 253 10.18 -0.94 -2.38
C ALA A 253 8.74 -1.08 -2.91
N ALA A 254 8.37 -2.25 -3.41
CA ALA A 254 7.03 -2.54 -3.88
C ALA A 254 6.09 -3.13 -2.81
N GLY A 255 6.61 -3.58 -1.64
CA GLY A 255 5.75 -4.29 -0.69
C GLY A 255 6.35 -4.64 0.67
N GLY A 256 7.56 -4.17 0.99
CA GLY A 256 8.30 -4.61 2.18
C GLY A 256 7.99 -3.86 3.48
N ALA A 257 7.19 -2.80 3.45
CA ALA A 257 6.94 -1.99 4.63
C ALA A 257 6.08 -2.70 5.69
N VAL A 258 6.28 -2.29 6.92
CA VAL A 258 5.44 -2.59 8.08
C VAL A 258 4.78 -1.31 8.58
N SER A 259 3.62 -1.42 9.21
CA SER A 259 2.90 -0.30 9.85
C SER A 259 1.80 -0.86 10.76
N THR A 260 1.09 0.01 11.48
CA THR A 260 -0.16 -0.30 12.15
C THR A 260 -1.36 0.21 11.35
N VAL A 261 -2.57 -0.30 11.61
CA VAL A 261 -3.80 0.17 10.94
C VAL A 261 -4.01 1.68 11.15
N SER A 262 -3.68 2.19 12.34
CA SER A 262 -3.79 3.61 12.68
C SER A 262 -2.77 4.49 11.96
N GLU A 263 -1.52 4.02 11.83
CA GLU A 263 -0.47 4.78 11.14
C GLU A 263 -0.70 4.78 9.62
N VAL A 264 -1.23 3.71 9.03
CA VAL A 264 -1.66 3.69 7.62
C VAL A 264 -2.77 4.71 7.36
N ASN A 265 -3.81 4.75 8.21
CA ASN A 265 -4.85 5.78 8.12
C ASN A 265 -4.27 7.19 8.27
N THR A 266 -3.34 7.40 9.21
CA THR A 266 -2.66 8.70 9.41
C THR A 266 -1.84 9.11 8.18
N PHE A 267 -1.15 8.16 7.55
CA PHE A 267 -0.41 8.40 6.30
C PHE A 267 -1.33 8.89 5.18
N TYR A 268 -2.43 8.21 4.92
CA TYR A 268 -3.36 8.61 3.86
C TYR A 268 -4.07 9.92 4.17
N ALA A 269 -4.49 10.15 5.43
CA ALA A 269 -5.03 11.45 5.83
C ALA A 269 -4.03 12.58 5.54
N ALA A 270 -2.79 12.43 5.98
CA ALA A 270 -1.75 13.43 5.76
C ALA A 270 -1.44 13.68 4.28
N LEU A 271 -1.48 12.63 3.45
CA LEU A 271 -1.31 12.73 2.01
C LEU A 271 -2.46 13.56 1.38
N PHE A 272 -3.71 13.23 1.71
CA PHE A 272 -4.86 13.89 1.10
C PHE A 272 -5.14 15.28 1.67
N GLU A 273 -4.75 15.56 2.90
CA GLU A 273 -4.76 16.90 3.51
C GLU A 273 -3.62 17.82 3.01
N GLY A 274 -2.68 17.31 2.20
CA GLY A 274 -1.57 18.09 1.66
C GLY A 274 -0.42 18.33 2.63
N LYS A 275 -0.29 17.53 3.70
CA LYS A 275 0.82 17.63 4.66
C LYS A 275 2.14 17.07 4.13
N LEU A 276 2.10 16.17 3.14
CA LEU A 276 3.27 15.50 2.58
C LEU A 276 3.72 16.10 1.26
N LEU A 277 2.80 16.59 0.44
CA LEU A 277 3.03 17.09 -0.90
C LEU A 277 2.28 18.40 -1.13
N ARG A 278 2.78 19.23 -2.05
CA ARG A 278 2.07 20.40 -2.55
C ARG A 278 0.81 20.00 -3.33
N ASP A 279 -0.14 20.91 -3.44
CA ASP A 279 -1.44 20.66 -4.09
C ASP A 279 -1.32 20.13 -5.52
N GLU A 280 -0.36 20.64 -6.30
CA GLU A 280 -0.13 20.20 -7.69
C GLU A 280 0.31 18.73 -7.73
N SER A 281 1.27 18.34 -6.89
CA SER A 281 1.78 16.96 -6.81
C SER A 281 0.73 16.00 -6.29
N ARG A 282 -0.01 16.41 -5.25
CA ARG A 282 -1.14 15.66 -4.71
C ARG A 282 -2.22 15.44 -5.78
N ALA A 283 -2.62 16.50 -6.48
CA ALA A 283 -3.58 16.42 -7.56
C ALA A 283 -3.09 15.49 -8.70
N ALA A 284 -1.78 15.49 -9.01
CA ALA A 284 -1.21 14.56 -9.98
C ALA A 284 -1.33 13.11 -9.54
N MET A 285 -1.13 12.79 -8.25
CA MET A 285 -1.31 11.43 -7.72
C MET A 285 -2.77 10.95 -7.82
N LEU A 286 -3.73 11.87 -7.63
CA LEU A 286 -5.16 11.59 -7.65
C LEU A 286 -5.76 11.60 -9.08
N ARG A 287 -5.04 12.14 -10.08
CA ARG A 287 -5.53 12.24 -11.46
C ARG A 287 -5.82 10.87 -12.08
N ARG A 288 -6.82 10.87 -12.95
CA ARG A 288 -7.21 9.73 -13.78
C ARG A 288 -6.35 9.71 -15.05
N ASP A 289 -5.06 9.43 -14.95
CA ASP A 289 -4.22 9.20 -16.12
C ASP A 289 -4.39 7.75 -16.65
N GLY A 290 -5.08 6.87 -15.89
CA GLY A 290 -5.53 5.51 -16.23
C GLY A 290 -6.89 5.21 -15.58
N ASP A 291 -7.56 4.13 -16.02
CA ASP A 291 -8.94 3.83 -15.58
C ASP A 291 -9.03 3.43 -14.10
N PHE A 292 -8.02 2.72 -13.55
CA PHE A 292 -8.10 2.09 -12.23
C PHE A 292 -7.00 2.50 -11.27
N TYR A 293 -5.83 2.95 -11.76
CA TYR A 293 -4.64 3.16 -10.95
C TYR A 293 -4.02 4.53 -11.18
N GLY A 294 -3.71 5.24 -10.11
CA GLY A 294 -2.97 6.50 -10.11
C GLY A 294 -1.50 6.31 -9.74
N PHE A 295 -0.82 7.35 -9.27
CA PHE A 295 0.56 7.23 -8.82
C PHE A 295 0.62 6.53 -7.45
N GLY A 296 0.71 5.21 -7.48
CA GLY A 296 0.71 4.38 -6.28
C GLY A 296 -0.63 4.29 -5.55
N LEU A 297 -1.74 4.52 -6.22
CA LEU A 297 -3.06 4.56 -5.63
C LEU A 297 -4.08 3.78 -6.47
N TRP A 298 -4.80 2.86 -5.83
CA TRP A 298 -6.07 2.32 -6.32
C TRP A 298 -7.22 3.28 -6.05
N ARG A 299 -8.36 3.02 -6.70
CA ARG A 299 -9.57 3.83 -6.61
C ARG A 299 -10.80 2.96 -6.45
N TRP A 300 -11.73 3.39 -5.58
CA TRP A 300 -13.03 2.76 -5.34
C TRP A 300 -14.12 3.82 -5.33
N ASN A 301 -15.39 3.41 -5.44
CA ASN A 301 -16.50 4.35 -5.55
C ASN A 301 -16.91 4.88 -4.16
N ASP A 302 -16.90 6.19 -4.00
CA ASP A 302 -17.48 6.89 -2.86
C ASP A 302 -18.92 7.31 -3.19
N THR A 303 -19.87 6.47 -2.82
CA THR A 303 -21.29 6.74 -3.07
C THR A 303 -21.86 7.86 -2.19
N CYS A 304 -21.19 8.23 -1.10
CA CYS A 304 -21.57 9.33 -0.22
C CYS A 304 -21.44 10.70 -0.88
N THR A 305 -20.35 10.88 -1.63
CA THR A 305 -20.03 12.18 -2.25
C THR A 305 -20.08 12.14 -3.77
N ASN A 306 -20.33 10.96 -4.35
CA ASN A 306 -20.22 10.70 -5.79
C ASN A 306 -18.81 11.01 -6.34
N ARG A 307 -17.79 10.76 -5.51
CA ARG A 307 -16.36 10.88 -5.80
C ARG A 307 -15.69 9.51 -5.73
N LEU A 308 -14.42 9.48 -5.37
CA LEU A 308 -13.64 8.26 -5.24
C LEU A 308 -13.03 8.16 -3.84
N TYR A 309 -12.94 6.95 -3.32
CA TYR A 309 -11.94 6.61 -2.31
C TYR A 309 -10.61 6.35 -3.01
N HIS A 310 -9.55 6.71 -2.35
CA HIS A 310 -8.18 6.46 -2.78
C HIS A 310 -7.42 5.71 -1.69
N GLY A 311 -6.46 4.91 -2.09
CA GLY A 311 -5.64 4.14 -1.17
C GLY A 311 -4.92 3.01 -1.87
N HIS A 312 -4.67 1.92 -1.18
CA HIS A 312 -4.05 0.75 -1.79
C HIS A 312 -4.45 -0.53 -1.06
N ARG A 313 -4.47 -1.65 -1.80
CA ARG A 313 -4.49 -2.99 -1.21
C ARG A 313 -3.07 -3.51 -1.05
N GLY A 314 -2.85 -4.34 -0.05
CA GLY A 314 -1.61 -5.04 0.19
C GLY A 314 -1.82 -6.53 0.17
N ASP A 315 -1.05 -7.22 -0.63
CA ASP A 315 -1.05 -8.67 -0.72
C ASP A 315 0.41 -9.14 -0.72
N ILE A 316 0.79 -9.91 0.25
CA ILE A 316 2.13 -10.49 0.40
C ILE A 316 2.02 -11.76 1.24
N ASP A 317 2.96 -12.70 1.06
CA ASP A 317 2.96 -13.96 1.78
C ASP A 317 2.60 -13.82 3.26
N GLY A 318 1.51 -14.48 3.65
CA GLY A 318 0.99 -14.48 5.01
C GLY A 318 0.19 -13.24 5.43
N TYR A 319 0.03 -12.21 4.56
CA TYR A 319 -0.69 -10.99 4.93
C TYR A 319 -1.51 -10.39 3.79
N GLY A 320 -2.72 -9.98 4.14
CA GLY A 320 -3.58 -9.14 3.32
C GLY A 320 -3.92 -7.85 4.03
N SER A 321 -4.04 -6.77 3.28
CA SER A 321 -4.49 -5.50 3.80
C SER A 321 -5.23 -4.68 2.75
N VAL A 322 -6.08 -3.79 3.20
CA VAL A 322 -6.68 -2.74 2.39
C VAL A 322 -6.74 -1.46 3.21
N SER A 323 -6.44 -0.34 2.57
CA SER A 323 -6.68 0.97 3.17
C SER A 323 -7.34 1.86 2.15
N MET A 324 -8.46 2.46 2.53
CA MET A 324 -9.25 3.39 1.74
C MET A 324 -9.50 4.67 2.50
N SER A 325 -9.41 5.80 1.82
CA SER A 325 -9.71 7.12 2.37
C SER A 325 -10.48 7.96 1.37
N SER A 326 -11.45 8.75 1.85
CA SER A 326 -12.07 9.80 1.04
C SER A 326 -11.04 10.88 0.67
N GLU A 327 -11.29 11.62 -0.42
CA GLU A 327 -10.38 12.67 -0.93
C GLU A 327 -10.09 13.78 0.09
N ASP A 328 -10.98 13.99 1.04
CA ASP A 328 -10.85 14.96 2.13
C ASP A 328 -10.27 14.35 3.43
N GLY A 329 -9.95 13.05 3.43
CA GLY A 329 -9.43 12.35 4.60
C GLY A 329 -10.44 12.13 5.74
N SER A 330 -11.69 12.55 5.60
CA SER A 330 -12.70 12.53 6.68
C SER A 330 -13.24 11.14 6.99
N ARG A 331 -13.22 10.23 6.00
CA ARG A 331 -13.65 8.84 6.13
C ARG A 331 -12.51 7.93 5.70
N GLN A 332 -12.12 7.04 6.59
CA GLN A 332 -10.99 6.14 6.39
C GLN A 332 -11.28 4.77 6.97
N LEU A 333 -10.77 3.76 6.32
CA LEU A 333 -10.77 2.41 6.84
C LEU A 333 -9.48 1.70 6.45
N THR A 334 -8.84 1.05 7.43
CA THR A 334 -7.76 0.09 7.18
C THR A 334 -8.14 -1.25 7.82
N ILE A 335 -8.10 -2.31 7.02
CA ILE A 335 -8.19 -3.71 7.46
C ILE A 335 -6.86 -4.39 7.18
N ALA A 336 -6.36 -5.14 8.15
CA ALA A 336 -5.22 -6.03 8.00
C ALA A 336 -5.58 -7.42 8.50
N VAL A 337 -5.21 -8.44 7.74
CA VAL A 337 -5.43 -9.85 8.06
C VAL A 337 -4.10 -10.60 7.93
N ALA A 338 -3.73 -11.35 8.96
CA ALA A 338 -2.78 -12.43 8.76
C ALA A 338 -3.54 -13.58 8.11
N TYR A 339 -3.12 -14.00 6.90
CA TYR A 339 -3.83 -15.05 6.16
C TYR A 339 -3.76 -16.40 6.85
N PRO A 340 -4.78 -17.25 6.67
CA PRO A 340 -4.64 -18.67 6.96
C PRO A 340 -3.35 -19.22 6.33
N PRO A 341 -2.61 -20.13 7.00
CA PRO A 341 -1.35 -20.66 6.46
C PRO A 341 -1.58 -21.51 5.21
N GLU A 342 -1.51 -20.90 4.03
CA GLU A 342 -1.71 -21.53 2.73
C GLU A 342 -0.39 -21.63 1.94
N PRO A 343 -0.31 -22.47 0.88
CA PRO A 343 0.83 -22.46 -0.02
C PRO A 343 1.06 -21.10 -0.66
N PRO A 344 2.32 -20.65 -0.82
CA PRO A 344 2.62 -19.38 -1.45
C PRO A 344 2.24 -19.38 -2.94
N THR A 345 1.80 -18.24 -3.43
CA THR A 345 1.43 -18.03 -4.82
C THR A 345 1.86 -16.64 -5.30
N LEU A 346 2.02 -16.48 -6.62
CA LEU A 346 2.18 -15.16 -7.26
C LEU A 346 0.83 -14.55 -7.67
N ASP A 347 -0.22 -15.35 -7.70
CA ASP A 347 -1.55 -14.85 -7.97
C ASP A 347 -2.06 -14.03 -6.79
N THR A 348 -2.87 -13.01 -7.07
CA THR A 348 -3.54 -12.23 -6.03
C THR A 348 -4.39 -13.14 -5.16
N ASN A 349 -4.18 -13.11 -3.85
CA ASN A 349 -4.99 -13.89 -2.92
C ASN A 349 -6.45 -13.42 -2.97
N PRO A 350 -7.43 -14.32 -3.19
CA PRO A 350 -8.84 -13.93 -3.23
C PRO A 350 -9.32 -13.16 -2.01
N LEU A 351 -8.77 -13.44 -0.83
CA LEU A 351 -9.14 -12.75 0.41
C LEU A 351 -8.85 -11.25 0.36
N VAL A 352 -7.79 -10.79 -0.35
CA VAL A 352 -7.54 -9.35 -0.44
C VAL A 352 -8.63 -8.62 -1.26
N LEU A 353 -9.26 -9.29 -2.22
CA LEU A 353 -10.39 -8.75 -2.98
C LEU A 353 -11.64 -8.67 -2.10
N GLU A 354 -11.85 -9.66 -1.22
CA GLU A 354 -12.91 -9.63 -0.23
C GLU A 354 -12.73 -8.48 0.76
N LEU A 355 -11.47 -8.21 1.19
CA LEU A 355 -11.16 -7.04 2.03
C LEU A 355 -11.55 -5.73 1.35
N GLU A 356 -11.32 -5.60 0.02
CA GLU A 356 -11.73 -4.41 -0.74
C GLU A 356 -13.23 -4.22 -0.72
N ASP A 357 -14.00 -5.27 -1.00
CA ASP A 357 -15.47 -5.22 -1.00
C ASP A 357 -16.03 -4.84 0.38
N VAL A 358 -15.51 -5.45 1.45
CA VAL A 358 -15.90 -5.15 2.83
C VAL A 358 -15.57 -3.70 3.21
N ALA A 359 -14.38 -3.22 2.84
CA ALA A 359 -13.96 -1.86 3.14
C ALA A 359 -14.80 -0.81 2.40
N GLU A 360 -15.06 -1.00 1.11
CA GLU A 360 -15.88 -0.10 0.30
C GLU A 360 -17.33 -0.06 0.82
N GLN A 361 -17.92 -1.21 1.13
CA GLN A 361 -19.27 -1.30 1.70
C GLN A 361 -19.34 -0.59 3.05
N ALA A 362 -18.39 -0.84 3.95
CA ALA A 362 -18.36 -0.22 5.28
C ALA A 362 -18.24 1.32 5.19
N LEU A 363 -17.33 1.83 4.34
CA LEU A 363 -17.17 3.28 4.15
C LEU A 363 -18.39 3.93 3.50
N ASN A 364 -19.03 3.26 2.54
CA ASN A 364 -20.24 3.75 1.90
C ASN A 364 -21.47 3.70 2.83
N ALA A 365 -21.46 2.83 3.83
CA ALA A 365 -22.51 2.78 4.85
C ALA A 365 -22.36 3.90 5.90
N LEU A 366 -21.18 4.56 6.00
CA LEU A 366 -20.96 5.71 6.89
C LEU A 366 -21.59 7.03 6.38
N CYS A 367 -22.32 7.02 5.29
CA CYS A 367 -23.15 8.13 4.93
C CYS A 367 -24.46 8.07 5.71
#